data_55d0b773e61c63f137f85e6374163d44
#
_entry.id   55d0b773e61c63f137f85e6374163d44
#
_cell.length_a   1.000
_cell.length_b   1.000
_cell.length_c   1.000
_cell.angle_alpha   90.00
_cell.angle_beta   90.00
_cell.angle_gamma   90.00
#
_symmetry.space_group_name_H-M   'P 1'
#
loop_
_entity.id
_entity.type
_entity.pdbx_description
1 polymer ?
#
loop_
_entity_poly.entity_id
_entity_poly.type
_entity_poly.pdbx_seq_one_letter_code
_entity_poly.pdbx_strand_id
1 'polypeptide(L)' 'CYFQVAYRYEYGIGTKKNMEKARYWYKKAAEEGHYRSKQKLQEMGRE' A
#
# COMPACT_ATOMS: atom_id res chain seq x y z
N CYS A 1 9.40 7.00 -1.70
CA CYS A 1 8.23 7.09 -0.88
C CYS A 1 7.48 5.76 -0.85
N TYR A 2 7.14 5.29 0.31
CA TYR A 2 6.52 3.97 0.46
C TYR A 2 5.18 3.88 -0.25
N PHE A 3 4.47 4.99 -0.32
CA PHE A 3 3.16 4.98 -0.95
C PHE A 3 3.25 4.55 -2.42
N GLN A 4 4.24 5.07 -3.14
CA GLN A 4 4.40 4.71 -4.53
C GLN A 4 4.73 3.23 -4.70
N VAL A 5 5.59 2.72 -3.82
CA VAL A 5 5.94 1.31 -3.88
C VAL A 5 4.70 0.45 -3.66
N ALA A 6 3.89 0.82 -2.68
CA ALA A 6 2.67 0.08 -2.38
C ALA A 6 1.70 0.14 -3.56
N TYR A 7 1.60 1.30 -4.18
CA TYR A 7 0.70 1.46 -5.32
C TYR A 7 1.10 0.54 -6.46
N ARG A 8 2.40 0.45 -6.71
CA ARG A 8 2.89 -0.40 -7.78
C ARG A 8 2.57 -1.86 -7.52
N TYR A 9 2.73 -2.30 -6.28
CA TYR A 9 2.41 -3.68 -5.94
C TYR A 9 0.91 -3.93 -6.02
N GLU A 10 0.11 -2.93 -5.66
CA GLU A 10 -1.32 -3.09 -5.68
C GLU A 10 -1.84 -3.30 -7.12
N TYR A 11 -1.29 -2.58 -8.05
CA TYR A 11 -1.73 -2.64 -9.45
C TYR A 11 -0.79 -3.45 -10.34
N GLY A 12 0.35 -3.86 -9.82
CA GLY A 12 1.30 -4.63 -10.61
C GLY A 12 1.97 -3.81 -11.69
N ILE A 13 2.30 -2.58 -11.38
CA ILE A 13 2.94 -1.70 -12.36
C ILE A 13 4.45 -1.88 -12.27
N GLY A 14 5.04 -2.44 -13.32
CA GLY A 14 6.48 -2.67 -13.35
C GLY A 14 6.93 -3.82 -12.46
N THR A 15 6.00 -4.50 -11.84
CA THR A 15 6.31 -5.63 -10.99
C THR A 15 5.06 -6.50 -10.87
N LYS A 16 5.22 -7.68 -10.30
CA LYS A 16 4.09 -8.57 -10.13
C LYS A 16 3.13 -8.00 -9.09
N LYS A 17 1.84 -8.12 -9.38
CA LYS A 17 0.82 -7.70 -8.45
C LYS A 17 0.93 -8.53 -7.17
N ASN A 18 0.99 -7.87 -6.04
CA ASN A 18 1.13 -8.56 -4.75
C ASN A 18 0.45 -7.74 -3.66
N MET A 19 -0.77 -8.17 -3.32
CA MET A 19 -1.55 -7.42 -2.34
C MET A 19 -0.90 -7.43 -0.96
N GLU A 20 -0.24 -8.53 -0.60
CA GLU A 20 0.42 -8.61 0.70
C GLU A 20 1.51 -7.56 0.82
N LYS A 21 2.34 -7.45 -0.22
CA LYS A 21 3.41 -6.45 -0.20
C LYS A 21 2.83 -5.04 -0.26
N ALA A 22 1.75 -4.87 -1.02
CA ALA A 22 1.10 -3.57 -1.08
C ALA A 22 0.64 -3.14 0.31
N ARG A 23 0.01 -4.05 1.04
CA ARG A 23 -0.43 -3.76 2.40
C ARG A 23 0.75 -3.43 3.31
N TYR A 24 1.82 -4.19 3.18
CA TYR A 24 3.01 -3.95 3.98
C TYR A 24 3.54 -2.53 3.76
N TRP A 25 3.65 -2.14 2.51
CA TRP A 25 4.18 -0.82 2.20
C TRP A 25 3.20 0.30 2.56
N TYR A 26 1.90 0.04 2.40
CA TYR A 26 0.90 1.02 2.84
C TYR A 26 0.98 1.21 4.35
N LYS A 27 1.18 0.13 5.09
CA LYS A 27 1.33 0.24 6.53
C LYS A 27 2.56 1.06 6.89
N LYS A 28 3.66 0.82 6.20
CA LYS A 28 4.87 1.59 6.42
C LYS A 28 4.64 3.07 6.15
N ALA A 29 3.97 3.38 5.05
CA ALA A 29 3.70 4.77 4.71
C ALA A 29 2.80 5.42 5.75
N ALA A 30 1.82 4.68 6.25
CA ALA A 30 0.91 5.21 7.26
C ALA A 30 1.67 5.53 8.54
N GLU A 31 2.64 4.70 8.90
CA GLU A 31 3.46 4.95 10.08
C GLU A 31 4.29 6.21 9.92
N GLU A 32 4.63 6.54 8.67
CA GLU A 32 5.36 7.77 8.39
C GLU A 32 4.47 9.00 8.46
N GLY A 33 3.19 8.82 8.65
CA GLY A 33 2.26 9.91 8.75
C GLY A 33 1.46 10.17 7.49
N HIS A 34 1.50 9.25 6.54
CA HIS A 34 0.78 9.43 5.28
C HIS A 34 -0.67 8.98 5.44
N TYR A 35 -1.55 9.95 5.63
CA TYR A 35 -2.94 9.65 5.93
C TYR A 35 -3.63 8.84 4.84
N ARG A 36 -3.34 9.16 3.59
CA ARG A 36 -3.95 8.45 2.48
C ARG A 36 -3.61 6.95 2.50
N SER A 37 -2.37 6.64 2.85
CA SER A 37 -1.97 5.24 2.95
C SER A 37 -2.75 4.52 4.02
N LYS A 38 -3.02 5.20 5.11
CA LYS A 38 -3.81 4.61 6.20
C LYS A 38 -5.23 4.29 5.72
N GLN A 39 -5.83 5.21 4.97
CA GLN A 39 -7.16 4.96 4.42
C GLN A 39 -7.16 3.79 3.45
N LYS A 40 -6.17 3.74 2.58
CA LYS A 40 -6.07 2.64 1.64
C LYS A 40 -5.92 1.31 2.37
N LEU A 41 -5.09 1.30 3.41
CA LEU A 41 -4.87 0.08 4.17
C LEU A 41 -6.16 -0.40 4.81
N GLN A 42 -6.95 0.51 5.35
CA GLN A 42 -8.22 0.16 5.96
C GLN A 42 -9.19 -0.40 4.92
N GLU A 43 -9.24 0.21 3.75
CA GLU A 43 -10.10 -0.30 2.69
C GLU A 43 -9.72 -1.70 2.27
N MET A 44 -8.42 -1.93 2.15
CA MET A 44 -7.94 -3.24 1.73
C MET A 44 -8.22 -4.31 2.78
N GLY A 45 -8.25 -3.92 4.03
CA GLY A 45 -8.51 -4.85 5.11
C GLY A 45 -9.98 -5.06 5.40
N ARG A 46 -10.84 -4.41 4.66
CA ARG A 46 -12.28 -4.48 4.92
C ARG A 46 -12.93 -5.71 4.34
N GLU A 47 -12.28 -6.35 3.46
CA GLU A 47 -12.82 -7.54 2.85
C GLU A 47 -13.23 -8.56 3.91
#